data_0f954cf79280589cacf44bb7bb8e2be2
#
_entry.id   0f954cf79280589cacf44bb7bb8e2be2
#
_cell.length_a   1.000
_cell.length_b   1.000
_cell.length_c   1.000
_cell.angle_alpha   90.00
_cell.angle_beta   90.00
_cell.angle_gamma   90.00
#
_symmetry.space_group_name_H-M   'P 1'
#
loop_
_entity.id
_entity.type
_entity.pdbx_description
1 polymer ?
#
loop_
_entity_poly.entity_id
_entity_poly.type
_entity_poly.pdbx_seq_one_letter_code
_entity_poly.pdbx_strand_id
1 'polypeptide(L)'
;MDASSRWQEAVSENLAEVSRPGFKKHEISFSSMVAGKMEKPVESIVTTANAAGEMVESSVLGEKAFELPKPKLSTNFQQGPVSQTKIKTDIALVGGGFLQVQDQQGNTLYTRDGELKLLQTGELVTKEGYTTGLQLNDPNQLESLVISKNGTASQAGAAAGQLQLVAFNDPAKLTRISGAYFRADDPGDPGTPVGNLTPADERYTEVEHGFLEQSNSTSLSEMTNLIRSLRHFEANQQVIRAHDQRLGQAIQALTNTQ
;
A
#
# COMPACT_ATOMS: atom_id res chain seq x y z
N MET A 1 -7.63 20.20 -2.61
CA MET A 1 -6.20 20.33 -2.31
C MET A 1 -5.65 19.07 -1.63
N ASP A 2 -6.33 18.49 -0.66
CA ASP A 2 -5.84 17.32 0.09
C ASP A 2 -5.47 16.09 -0.78
N ALA A 3 -6.23 15.83 -1.86
CA ALA A 3 -5.94 14.69 -2.74
C ALA A 3 -4.60 14.81 -3.48
N SER A 4 -4.28 16.02 -3.96
CA SER A 4 -3.02 16.28 -4.67
C SER A 4 -1.83 16.24 -3.71
N SER A 5 -1.99 16.75 -2.48
CA SER A 5 -0.94 16.70 -1.45
C SER A 5 -0.65 15.27 -1.03
N ARG A 6 -1.67 14.46 -0.80
CA ARG A 6 -1.50 13.03 -0.48
C ARG A 6 -0.85 12.24 -1.62
N TRP A 7 -1.15 12.60 -2.86
CA TRP A 7 -0.48 11.98 -4.00
C TRP A 7 1.00 12.33 -4.04
N GLN A 8 1.36 13.61 -3.83
CA GLN A 8 2.76 14.03 -3.75
C GLN A 8 3.52 13.33 -2.62
N GLU A 9 2.89 13.22 -1.44
CA GLU A 9 3.46 12.51 -0.29
C GLU A 9 3.74 11.05 -0.61
N ALA A 10 2.76 10.32 -1.16
CA ALA A 10 2.92 8.91 -1.52
C ALA A 10 4.01 8.70 -2.58
N VAL A 11 4.07 9.54 -3.61
CA VAL A 11 5.11 9.45 -4.65
C VAL A 11 6.49 9.81 -4.09
N SER A 12 6.57 10.79 -3.18
CA SER A 12 7.83 11.16 -2.53
C SER A 12 8.36 10.04 -1.63
N GLU A 13 7.47 9.37 -0.89
CA GLU A 13 7.81 8.20 -0.08
C GLU A 13 8.26 7.02 -0.96
N ASN A 14 7.53 6.72 -2.04
CA ASN A 14 7.93 5.70 -3.00
C ASN A 14 9.33 5.98 -3.59
N LEU A 15 9.63 7.24 -3.90
CA LEU A 15 10.93 7.64 -4.44
C LEU A 15 12.06 7.52 -3.40
N ALA A 16 11.78 7.90 -2.14
CA ALA A 16 12.76 7.81 -1.06
C ALA A 16 13.11 6.35 -0.73
N GLU A 17 12.13 5.44 -0.80
CA GLU A 17 12.28 4.04 -0.40
C GLU A 17 12.48 3.09 -1.60
N VAL A 18 12.67 3.62 -2.83
CA VAL A 18 12.80 2.81 -4.05
C VAL A 18 13.96 1.81 -4.02
N SER A 19 15.03 2.11 -3.28
CA SER A 19 16.20 1.25 -3.13
C SER A 19 16.12 0.29 -1.94
N ARG A 20 15.05 0.38 -1.11
CA ARG A 20 14.87 -0.51 0.03
C ARG A 20 14.39 -1.88 -0.42
N PRO A 21 15.06 -2.97 -0.03
CA PRO A 21 14.57 -4.33 -0.29
C PRO A 21 13.18 -4.54 0.30
N GLY A 22 12.35 -5.31 -0.38
CA GLY A 22 11.01 -5.66 0.09
C GLY A 22 10.01 -4.49 0.18
N PHE A 23 10.40 -3.28 -0.20
CA PHE A 23 9.48 -2.13 -0.18
C PHE A 23 8.33 -2.32 -1.16
N LYS A 24 7.12 -2.01 -0.71
CA LYS A 24 5.88 -2.07 -1.49
C LYS A 24 5.37 -0.66 -1.70
N LYS A 25 5.27 -0.22 -2.96
CA LYS A 25 4.88 1.15 -3.30
C LYS A 25 3.49 1.50 -2.82
N HIS A 26 3.31 2.75 -2.46
CA HIS A 26 2.00 3.35 -2.30
C HIS A 26 1.33 3.59 -3.65
N GLU A 27 0.05 3.28 -3.73
CA GLU A 27 -0.78 3.51 -4.89
C GLU A 27 -2.02 4.31 -4.48
N ILE A 28 -2.33 5.35 -5.24
CA ILE A 28 -3.53 6.13 -5.00
C ILE A 28 -4.59 5.73 -6.00
N SER A 29 -5.72 5.28 -5.49
CA SER A 29 -6.95 5.09 -6.24
C SER A 29 -7.97 6.17 -5.86
N PHE A 30 -8.78 6.58 -6.82
CA PHE A 30 -9.88 7.51 -6.57
C PHE A 30 -11.18 6.71 -6.55
N SER A 31 -11.81 6.65 -5.39
CA SER A 31 -13.16 6.11 -5.24
C SER A 31 -14.17 7.24 -5.23
N SER A 32 -15.33 7.05 -5.86
CA SER A 32 -16.43 8.00 -5.76
C SER A 32 -17.11 7.88 -4.38
N MET A 33 -17.40 9.02 -3.77
CA MET A 33 -18.18 9.10 -2.54
C MET A 33 -19.39 10.00 -2.80
N VAL A 34 -20.58 9.50 -2.49
CA VAL A 34 -21.81 10.28 -2.55
C VAL A 34 -21.71 11.41 -1.51
N ALA A 35 -21.53 12.65 -1.98
CA ALA A 35 -21.35 13.83 -1.13
C ALA A 35 -22.66 14.55 -0.81
N GLY A 36 -23.73 14.23 -1.53
CA GLY A 36 -25.04 14.84 -1.33
C GLY A 36 -26.00 14.52 -2.48
N LYS A 37 -27.27 14.86 -2.28
CA LYS A 37 -28.29 14.79 -3.31
C LYS A 37 -28.54 16.21 -3.81
N MET A 38 -28.38 16.46 -5.11
CA MET A 38 -28.82 17.69 -5.72
C MET A 38 -30.28 17.50 -6.19
N GLU A 39 -31.18 18.27 -5.64
CA GLU A 39 -32.50 18.44 -6.22
C GLU A 39 -32.33 19.28 -7.49
N LYS A 40 -32.59 18.68 -8.63
CA LYS A 40 -32.70 19.45 -9.87
C LYS A 40 -33.99 20.30 -9.83
N PRO A 41 -33.94 21.57 -10.29
CA PRO A 41 -35.15 22.28 -10.63
C PRO A 41 -35.96 21.43 -11.64
N VAL A 42 -37.27 21.36 -11.44
CA VAL A 42 -38.18 20.58 -12.30
C VAL A 42 -38.12 21.16 -13.71
N GLU A 43 -37.32 20.58 -14.59
CA GLU A 43 -37.21 21.01 -16.00
C GLU A 43 -38.20 20.28 -16.94
N SER A 44 -38.92 19.28 -16.47
CA SER A 44 -39.91 18.61 -17.28
C SER A 44 -41.08 18.10 -16.45
N ILE A 45 -42.21 18.74 -16.61
CA ILE A 45 -43.49 18.19 -16.20
C ILE A 45 -43.90 17.17 -17.27
N VAL A 46 -43.79 15.89 -16.93
CA VAL A 46 -44.31 14.85 -17.82
C VAL A 46 -45.78 14.63 -17.46
N THR A 47 -46.67 15.11 -18.32
CA THR A 47 -48.10 14.91 -18.22
C THR A 47 -48.44 13.53 -18.82
N THR A 48 -48.78 12.57 -17.97
CA THR A 48 -49.28 11.25 -18.43
C THR A 48 -50.76 11.17 -18.13
N ALA A 49 -51.55 10.73 -19.10
CA ALA A 49 -52.98 10.43 -18.89
C ALA A 49 -53.12 9.08 -18.16
N ASN A 50 -53.91 9.03 -17.08
CA ASN A 50 -54.25 7.79 -16.44
C ASN A 50 -55.32 7.03 -17.26
N ALA A 51 -55.62 5.79 -16.90
CA ALA A 51 -56.60 4.94 -17.61
C ALA A 51 -58.03 5.53 -17.63
N ALA A 52 -58.29 6.61 -16.90
CA ALA A 52 -59.57 7.34 -16.87
C ALA A 52 -59.56 8.63 -17.71
N GLY A 53 -58.45 8.96 -18.39
CA GLY A 53 -58.32 10.14 -19.22
C GLY A 53 -58.02 11.45 -18.48
N GLU A 54 -57.74 11.40 -17.16
CA GLU A 54 -57.32 12.57 -16.39
C GLU A 54 -55.83 12.79 -16.53
N MET A 55 -55.46 14.04 -16.76
CA MET A 55 -54.05 14.48 -16.83
C MET A 55 -53.48 14.55 -15.42
N VAL A 56 -52.56 13.66 -15.10
CA VAL A 56 -51.83 13.67 -13.81
C VAL A 56 -50.41 14.20 -14.04
N GLU A 57 -50.09 15.31 -13.40
CA GLU A 57 -48.71 15.83 -13.36
C GLU A 57 -47.88 15.01 -12.36
N SER A 58 -46.98 14.16 -12.87
CA SER A 58 -45.98 13.50 -12.04
C SER A 58 -44.64 14.19 -12.22
N SER A 59 -44.17 14.86 -11.19
CA SER A 59 -42.82 15.34 -11.13
C SER A 59 -41.86 14.17 -10.85
N VAL A 60 -41.12 13.70 -11.85
CA VAL A 60 -40.04 12.74 -11.65
C VAL A 60 -38.81 13.54 -11.18
N LEU A 61 -38.66 13.65 -9.87
CA LEU A 61 -37.44 14.13 -9.24
C LEU A 61 -36.33 13.13 -9.49
N GLY A 62 -35.53 13.35 -10.53
CA GLY A 62 -34.31 12.62 -10.77
C GLY A 62 -33.25 13.06 -9.77
N GLU A 63 -33.16 12.38 -8.63
CA GLU A 63 -32.06 12.57 -7.68
C GLU A 63 -30.73 12.17 -8.34
N LYS A 64 -29.93 13.13 -8.78
CA LYS A 64 -28.53 12.84 -9.10
C LYS A 64 -27.70 12.99 -7.84
N ALA A 65 -27.18 11.89 -7.36
CA ALA A 65 -26.17 11.89 -6.33
C ALA A 65 -24.91 12.59 -6.86
N PHE A 66 -24.44 13.59 -6.16
CA PHE A 66 -23.18 14.24 -6.46
C PHE A 66 -22.04 13.45 -5.81
N GLU A 67 -21.24 12.80 -6.63
CA GLU A 67 -20.12 11.99 -6.19
C GLU A 67 -18.81 12.79 -6.22
N LEU A 68 -18.16 12.92 -5.08
CA LEU A 68 -16.83 13.49 -4.98
C LEU A 68 -15.77 12.39 -5.04
N PRO A 69 -14.72 12.56 -5.84
CA PRO A 69 -13.60 11.62 -5.83
C PRO A 69 -12.87 11.72 -4.49
N LYS A 70 -12.86 10.62 -3.73
CA LYS A 70 -12.09 10.50 -2.49
C LYS A 70 -10.81 9.73 -2.78
N PRO A 71 -9.63 10.32 -2.53
CA PRO A 71 -8.37 9.59 -2.67
C PRO A 71 -8.28 8.51 -1.61
N LYS A 72 -8.04 7.28 -2.03
CA LYS A 72 -7.72 6.14 -1.17
C LYS A 72 -6.28 5.76 -1.40
N LEU A 73 -5.47 5.87 -0.36
CA LEU A 73 -4.10 5.36 -0.34
C LEU A 73 -4.15 3.87 -0.05
N SER A 74 -3.50 3.07 -0.87
CA SER A 74 -3.35 1.63 -0.69
C SER A 74 -1.90 1.23 -0.94
N THR A 75 -1.49 0.09 -0.41
CA THR A 75 -0.18 -0.50 -0.70
C THR A 75 -0.34 -1.52 -1.82
N ASN A 76 0.52 -1.46 -2.83
CA ASN A 76 0.58 -2.47 -3.88
C ASN A 76 1.52 -3.59 -3.45
N PHE A 77 0.97 -4.76 -3.13
CA PHE A 77 1.74 -5.92 -2.67
C PHE A 77 2.26 -6.84 -3.79
N GLN A 78 2.19 -6.41 -5.04
CA GLN A 78 2.82 -7.17 -6.12
C GLN A 78 4.29 -7.41 -5.83
N GLN A 79 4.76 -8.61 -6.18
CA GLN A 79 6.16 -8.99 -5.98
C GLN A 79 7.08 -8.13 -6.84
N GLY A 80 8.15 -7.63 -6.24
CA GLY A 80 9.24 -6.96 -6.92
C GLY A 80 10.20 -7.95 -7.59
N PRO A 81 11.14 -7.48 -8.41
CA PRO A 81 12.19 -8.32 -8.98
C PRO A 81 13.05 -8.93 -7.86
N VAL A 82 13.37 -10.20 -7.98
CA VAL A 82 14.29 -10.89 -7.07
C VAL A 82 15.68 -10.88 -7.66
N SER A 83 16.67 -10.42 -6.90
CA SER A 83 18.07 -10.30 -7.32
C SER A 83 18.99 -11.09 -6.41
N GLN A 84 19.98 -11.78 -6.98
CA GLN A 84 20.98 -12.50 -6.23
C GLN A 84 22.02 -11.56 -5.64
N THR A 85 22.22 -11.61 -4.32
CA THR A 85 23.23 -10.83 -3.60
C THR A 85 24.46 -11.65 -3.23
N LYS A 86 24.32 -12.97 -3.10
CA LYS A 86 25.34 -13.92 -2.60
C LYS A 86 25.72 -13.68 -1.14
N ILE A 87 25.03 -12.82 -0.43
CA ILE A 87 25.21 -12.59 1.01
C ILE A 87 24.41 -13.65 1.76
N LYS A 88 25.05 -14.34 2.70
CA LYS A 88 24.47 -15.48 3.42
C LYS A 88 23.33 -15.10 4.38
N THR A 89 23.27 -13.84 4.78
CA THR A 89 22.18 -13.36 5.63
C THR A 89 20.95 -12.89 4.85
N ASP A 90 21.12 -12.67 3.53
CA ASP A 90 20.03 -12.16 2.71
C ASP A 90 19.06 -13.27 2.29
N ILE A 91 17.79 -12.96 2.34
CA ILE A 91 16.70 -13.84 1.91
C ILE A 91 15.72 -13.08 1.04
N ALA A 92 15.13 -13.76 0.07
CA ALA A 92 13.97 -13.25 -0.65
C ALA A 92 12.77 -14.16 -0.41
N LEU A 93 11.59 -13.56 -0.32
CA LEU A 93 10.33 -14.27 -0.22
C LEU A 93 9.70 -14.36 -1.61
N VAL A 94 9.47 -15.56 -2.11
CA VAL A 94 8.81 -15.80 -3.40
C VAL A 94 7.40 -16.33 -3.13
N GLY A 95 6.40 -15.53 -3.49
CA GLY A 95 4.98 -15.83 -3.19
C GLY A 95 4.29 -14.71 -2.43
N GLY A 96 3.12 -14.99 -1.83
CA GLY A 96 2.24 -13.98 -1.21
C GLY A 96 2.49 -13.66 0.26
N GLY A 97 3.37 -14.41 0.98
CA GLY A 97 3.56 -14.31 2.43
C GLY A 97 4.54 -13.21 2.87
N PHE A 98 4.70 -13.09 4.16
CA PHE A 98 5.55 -12.11 4.84
C PHE A 98 6.42 -12.82 5.87
N LEU A 99 7.59 -12.26 6.15
CA LEU A 99 8.41 -12.61 7.29
C LEU A 99 7.82 -11.96 8.54
N GLN A 100 7.54 -12.76 9.55
CA GLN A 100 7.14 -12.28 10.87
C GLN A 100 8.39 -11.95 11.67
N VAL A 101 8.42 -10.76 12.25
CA VAL A 101 9.50 -10.28 13.11
C VAL A 101 8.90 -9.68 14.39
N GLN A 102 9.73 -9.53 15.42
CA GLN A 102 9.29 -8.90 16.66
C GLN A 102 10.15 -7.68 16.97
N ASP A 103 9.50 -6.62 17.41
CA ASP A 103 10.18 -5.45 17.93
C ASP A 103 10.72 -5.66 19.36
N GLN A 104 11.45 -4.68 19.89
CA GLN A 104 12.02 -4.76 21.25
C GLN A 104 10.95 -4.76 22.35
N GLN A 105 9.72 -4.37 22.05
CA GLN A 105 8.57 -4.39 22.96
C GLN A 105 7.79 -5.71 22.88
N GLY A 106 8.15 -6.61 21.95
CA GLY A 106 7.48 -7.87 21.72
C GLY A 106 6.27 -7.77 20.78
N ASN A 107 6.03 -6.62 20.13
CA ASN A 107 4.99 -6.50 19.12
C ASN A 107 5.38 -7.26 17.85
N THR A 108 4.41 -7.93 17.26
CA THR A 108 4.59 -8.66 16.01
C THR A 108 4.44 -7.70 14.81
N LEU A 109 5.44 -7.70 13.94
CA LEU A 109 5.46 -6.97 12.68
C LEU A 109 5.69 -7.93 11.52
N TYR A 110 5.29 -7.52 10.33
CA TYR A 110 5.40 -8.30 9.10
C TYR A 110 6.16 -7.51 8.06
N THR A 111 7.10 -8.16 7.37
CA THR A 111 7.93 -7.49 6.37
C THR A 111 8.22 -8.40 5.18
N ARG A 112 8.56 -7.76 4.06
CA ARG A 112 9.14 -8.39 2.88
C ARG A 112 10.64 -8.08 2.73
N ASP A 113 11.18 -7.25 3.64
CA ASP A 113 12.60 -6.95 3.69
C ASP A 113 13.35 -8.16 4.26
N GLY A 114 14.19 -8.76 3.45
CA GLY A 114 15.03 -9.91 3.81
C GLY A 114 16.49 -9.53 4.01
N GLU A 115 16.84 -8.25 4.11
CA GLU A 115 18.20 -7.81 4.47
C GLU A 115 18.42 -8.03 5.97
N LEU A 116 18.99 -9.19 6.32
CA LEU A 116 19.23 -9.54 7.73
C LEU A 116 20.68 -9.25 8.14
N LYS A 117 20.87 -8.96 9.42
CA LYS A 117 22.16 -8.73 10.05
C LYS A 117 22.40 -9.73 11.16
N LEU A 118 23.62 -10.21 11.27
CA LEU A 118 24.05 -11.05 12.36
C LEU A 118 24.60 -10.19 13.51
N LEU A 119 24.02 -10.35 14.69
CA LEU A 119 24.54 -9.75 15.91
C LEU A 119 25.70 -10.61 16.50
N GLN A 120 26.50 -10.01 17.36
CA GLN A 120 27.56 -10.72 18.10
C GLN A 120 27.02 -11.83 18.99
N THR A 121 25.76 -11.74 19.39
CA THR A 121 25.03 -12.76 20.15
C THR A 121 24.70 -14.01 19.33
N GLY A 122 24.91 -13.98 18.00
CA GLY A 122 24.49 -15.05 17.10
C GLY A 122 23.06 -14.91 16.57
N GLU A 123 22.33 -13.90 17.01
CA GLU A 123 20.95 -13.66 16.57
C GLU A 123 20.92 -12.96 15.22
N LEU A 124 20.03 -13.42 14.31
CA LEU A 124 19.73 -12.75 13.05
C LEU A 124 18.57 -11.77 13.25
N VAL A 125 18.83 -10.51 12.98
CA VAL A 125 17.87 -9.41 13.10
C VAL A 125 17.73 -8.66 11.77
N THR A 126 16.66 -7.92 11.63
CA THR A 126 16.49 -7.01 10.48
C THR A 126 17.45 -5.81 10.61
N LYS A 127 17.49 -4.99 9.56
CA LYS A 127 18.29 -3.77 9.54
C LYS A 127 17.95 -2.79 10.68
N GLU A 128 16.69 -2.76 11.07
CA GLU A 128 16.14 -1.94 12.17
C GLU A 128 16.32 -2.59 13.56
N GLY A 129 16.81 -3.83 13.61
CA GLY A 129 17.07 -4.55 14.85
C GLY A 129 15.87 -5.36 15.39
N TYR A 130 14.90 -5.68 14.53
CA TYR A 130 13.80 -6.58 14.89
C TYR A 130 14.23 -8.03 14.80
N THR A 131 13.80 -8.86 15.76
CA THR A 131 14.23 -10.25 15.87
C THR A 131 13.45 -11.14 14.89
N THR A 132 14.18 -12.08 14.25
CA THR A 132 13.58 -13.05 13.30
C THR A 132 13.33 -14.42 13.91
N GLY A 133 13.83 -14.64 15.15
CA GLY A 133 13.79 -15.93 15.83
C GLY A 133 14.84 -16.93 15.36
N LEU A 134 15.78 -16.50 14.51
CA LEU A 134 16.94 -17.33 14.13
C LEU A 134 18.14 -17.03 15.01
N GLN A 135 18.76 -18.10 15.51
CA GLN A 135 19.98 -18.00 16.33
C GLN A 135 21.07 -18.94 15.83
N LEU A 136 22.19 -18.38 15.41
CA LEU A 136 23.37 -19.13 15.02
C LEU A 136 24.15 -19.59 16.25
N ASN A 137 24.66 -20.83 16.18
CA ASN A 137 25.46 -21.41 17.26
C ASN A 137 26.87 -20.77 17.29
N ASP A 138 27.45 -20.42 16.15
CA ASP A 138 28.74 -19.76 16.04
C ASP A 138 28.66 -18.56 15.06
N PRO A 139 28.66 -17.32 15.55
CA PRO A 139 28.64 -16.13 14.72
C PRO A 139 29.79 -16.01 13.72
N ASN A 140 30.93 -16.65 13.99
CA ASN A 140 32.11 -16.57 13.14
C ASN A 140 32.05 -17.52 11.93
N GLN A 141 31.11 -18.48 11.92
CA GLN A 141 30.95 -19.45 10.83
C GLN A 141 29.72 -19.14 9.95
N LEU A 142 29.54 -17.90 9.57
CA LEU A 142 28.41 -17.45 8.75
C LEU A 142 28.32 -18.19 7.39
N GLU A 143 29.48 -18.57 6.82
CA GLU A 143 29.53 -19.32 5.55
C GLU A 143 28.83 -20.69 5.59
N SER A 144 28.70 -21.28 6.78
CA SER A 144 28.00 -22.54 6.98
C SER A 144 26.48 -22.42 7.15
N LEU A 145 25.96 -21.19 7.14
CA LEU A 145 24.52 -20.93 7.22
C LEU A 145 23.84 -21.38 5.93
N VAL A 146 22.81 -22.19 6.08
CA VAL A 146 21.92 -22.62 5.00
C VAL A 146 20.48 -22.40 5.45
N ILE A 147 19.71 -21.67 4.66
CA ILE A 147 18.28 -21.47 4.87
C ILE A 147 17.54 -22.20 3.76
N SER A 148 16.69 -23.15 4.14
CA SER A 148 15.90 -23.97 3.23
C SER A 148 14.68 -23.20 2.72
N LYS A 149 14.07 -23.63 1.63
CA LYS A 149 12.87 -23.01 1.04
C LYS A 149 11.66 -22.87 1.99
N ASN A 150 11.56 -23.72 2.97
CA ASN A 150 10.52 -23.67 4.02
C ASN A 150 10.86 -22.75 5.19
N GLY A 151 11.98 -22.00 5.11
CA GLY A 151 12.42 -21.09 6.16
C GLY A 151 13.21 -21.75 7.30
N THR A 152 13.48 -23.06 7.25
CA THR A 152 14.32 -23.72 8.26
C THR A 152 15.79 -23.35 8.06
N ALA A 153 16.43 -22.81 9.08
CA ALA A 153 17.83 -22.47 9.09
C ALA A 153 18.68 -23.54 9.77
N SER A 154 19.82 -23.85 9.21
CA SER A 154 20.82 -24.74 9.79
C SER A 154 22.22 -24.19 9.62
N GLN A 155 23.11 -24.44 10.59
CA GLN A 155 24.51 -24.05 10.57
C GLN A 155 25.38 -25.26 10.83
N ALA A 156 26.27 -25.61 9.89
CA ALA A 156 27.12 -26.80 9.97
C ALA A 156 26.35 -28.10 10.32
N GLY A 157 25.12 -28.22 9.84
CA GLY A 157 24.24 -29.35 10.11
C GLY A 157 23.45 -29.30 11.42
N ALA A 158 23.71 -28.32 12.30
CA ALA A 158 22.90 -28.09 13.51
C ALA A 158 21.75 -27.13 13.21
N ALA A 159 20.62 -27.31 13.86
CA ALA A 159 19.47 -26.41 13.70
C ALA A 159 19.79 -25.02 14.27
N ALA A 160 19.51 -23.96 13.51
CA ALA A 160 19.66 -22.55 13.88
C ALA A 160 18.32 -21.85 14.07
N GLY A 161 17.21 -22.58 13.92
CA GLY A 161 15.85 -22.05 14.06
C GLY A 161 15.02 -22.14 12.77
N GLN A 162 13.87 -21.48 12.80
CA GLN A 162 12.96 -21.40 11.66
C GLN A 162 12.38 -20.00 11.53
N LEU A 163 12.43 -19.43 10.33
CA LEU A 163 11.75 -18.20 9.98
C LEU A 163 10.24 -18.40 10.08
N GLN A 164 9.57 -17.49 10.73
CA GLN A 164 8.12 -17.49 10.79
C GLN A 164 7.57 -16.78 9.55
N LEU A 165 7.02 -17.56 8.63
CA LEU A 165 6.40 -17.04 7.41
C LEU A 165 4.88 -17.06 7.58
N VAL A 166 4.25 -15.95 7.27
CA VAL A 166 2.80 -15.76 7.45
C VAL A 166 2.19 -15.18 6.18
N ALA A 167 1.06 -15.72 5.78
CA ALA A 167 0.29 -15.25 4.64
C ALA A 167 -1.06 -14.69 5.10
N PHE A 168 -1.54 -13.66 4.44
CA PHE A 168 -2.82 -13.01 4.71
C PHE A 168 -3.81 -13.26 3.58
N ASN A 169 -5.10 -13.33 3.91
CA ASN A 169 -6.16 -13.45 2.91
C ASN A 169 -6.33 -12.12 2.15
N ASP A 170 -6.20 -11.00 2.86
CA ASP A 170 -6.29 -9.66 2.29
C ASP A 170 -5.13 -8.78 2.80
N PRO A 171 -3.97 -8.81 2.13
CA PRO A 171 -2.83 -7.97 2.52
C PRO A 171 -3.13 -6.46 2.48
N ALA A 172 -4.16 -6.01 1.74
CA ALA A 172 -4.53 -4.60 1.67
C ALA A 172 -5.06 -4.03 2.99
N LYS A 173 -5.41 -4.90 3.95
CA LYS A 173 -5.81 -4.54 5.31
C LYS A 173 -4.65 -4.37 6.28
N LEU A 174 -3.44 -4.73 5.87
CA LEU A 174 -2.26 -4.51 6.68
C LEU A 174 -1.99 -3.00 6.81
N THR A 175 -1.75 -2.56 8.03
CA THR A 175 -1.38 -1.17 8.31
C THR A 175 0.13 -1.03 8.25
N ARG A 176 0.64 -0.13 7.39
CA ARG A 176 2.05 0.20 7.34
C ARG A 176 2.45 0.98 8.59
N ILE A 177 3.50 0.56 9.25
CA ILE A 177 4.05 1.23 10.44
C ILE A 177 5.25 2.08 10.07
N SER A 178 6.19 1.53 9.30
CA SER A 178 7.39 2.24 8.86
C SER A 178 8.05 1.51 7.70
N GLY A 179 8.41 2.22 6.64
CA GLY A 179 9.14 1.67 5.48
C GLY A 179 8.52 0.39 4.92
N ALA A 180 9.18 -0.75 5.13
CA ALA A 180 8.73 -2.07 4.66
C ALA A 180 8.02 -2.92 5.73
N TYR A 181 7.66 -2.33 6.90
CA TYR A 181 7.04 -3.05 8.03
C TYR A 181 5.56 -2.77 8.14
N PHE A 182 4.81 -3.84 8.38
CA PHE A 182 3.36 -3.85 8.45
C PHE A 182 2.88 -4.48 9.77
N ARG A 183 1.69 -4.11 10.21
CA ARG A 183 0.97 -4.71 11.34
C ARG A 183 -0.38 -5.21 10.88
N ALA A 184 -0.78 -6.37 11.36
CA ALA A 184 -2.12 -6.91 11.17
C ALA A 184 -3.03 -6.34 12.27
N ASP A 185 -3.94 -5.45 11.90
CA ASP A 185 -4.90 -4.85 12.82
C ASP A 185 -6.31 -5.46 12.68
N ASP A 186 -6.52 -6.34 11.68
CA ASP A 186 -7.80 -7.02 11.46
C ASP A 186 -7.88 -8.31 12.27
N PRO A 187 -8.74 -8.39 13.30
CA PRO A 187 -8.94 -9.62 14.08
C PRO A 187 -9.47 -10.80 13.24
N GLY A 188 -10.09 -10.51 12.08
CA GLY A 188 -10.61 -11.51 11.17
C GLY A 188 -9.56 -12.15 10.26
N ASP A 189 -8.37 -11.55 10.16
CA ASP A 189 -7.24 -12.10 9.39
C ASP A 189 -5.93 -11.97 10.19
N PRO A 190 -5.73 -12.79 11.22
CA PRO A 190 -4.51 -12.77 12.03
C PRO A 190 -3.28 -13.29 11.29
N GLY A 191 -3.46 -13.72 10.04
CA GLY A 191 -2.44 -14.35 9.22
C GLY A 191 -2.38 -15.87 9.42
N THR A 192 -2.11 -16.57 8.33
CA THR A 192 -1.98 -18.04 8.30
C THR A 192 -0.50 -18.40 8.15
N PRO A 193 0.10 -19.20 9.07
CA PRO A 193 1.46 -19.69 8.89
C PRO A 193 1.61 -20.43 7.54
N VAL A 194 2.61 -20.07 6.75
CA VAL A 194 2.83 -20.65 5.41
C VAL A 194 3.05 -22.16 5.46
N GLY A 195 3.60 -22.67 6.56
CA GLY A 195 3.74 -24.13 6.77
C GLY A 195 2.41 -24.90 6.78
N ASN A 196 1.27 -24.23 6.96
CA ASN A 196 -0.07 -24.81 6.91
C ASN A 196 -0.71 -24.73 5.52
N LEU A 197 -0.04 -24.07 4.55
CA LEU A 197 -0.51 -23.93 3.18
C LEU A 197 0.12 -25.01 2.29
N THR A 198 -0.59 -25.37 1.24
CA THR A 198 -0.05 -26.26 0.20
C THR A 198 0.63 -25.45 -0.91
N PRO A 199 1.59 -26.01 -1.64
CA PRO A 199 2.24 -25.33 -2.77
C PRO A 199 1.28 -24.89 -3.89
N ALA A 200 0.05 -25.40 -3.90
CA ALA A 200 -1.00 -25.00 -4.84
C ALA A 200 -1.76 -23.73 -4.39
N ASP A 201 -1.59 -23.28 -3.17
CA ASP A 201 -2.19 -22.04 -2.67
C ASP A 201 -1.39 -20.82 -3.20
N GLU A 202 -2.08 -19.84 -3.78
CA GLU A 202 -1.45 -18.62 -4.30
C GLU A 202 -0.71 -17.81 -3.22
N ARG A 203 -1.05 -18.03 -1.96
CA ARG A 203 -0.40 -17.40 -0.79
C ARG A 203 0.84 -18.16 -0.32
N TYR A 204 1.09 -19.36 -0.85
CA TYR A 204 2.27 -20.15 -0.50
C TYR A 204 3.54 -19.36 -0.82
N THR A 205 4.52 -19.44 0.07
CA THR A 205 5.73 -18.63 -0.03
C THR A 205 6.95 -19.50 0.25
N GLU A 206 7.92 -19.41 -0.63
CA GLU A 206 9.24 -20.03 -0.47
C GLU A 206 10.29 -18.99 -0.13
N VAL A 207 11.33 -19.42 0.56
CA VAL A 207 12.50 -18.60 0.88
C VAL A 207 13.61 -18.92 -0.11
N GLU A 208 14.14 -17.90 -0.77
CA GLU A 208 15.34 -17.99 -1.61
C GLU A 208 16.53 -17.39 -0.85
N HIS A 209 17.48 -18.24 -0.50
CA HIS A 209 18.67 -17.87 0.29
C HIS A 209 19.75 -17.22 -0.57
N GLY A 210 20.32 -16.09 -0.14
CA GLY A 210 21.30 -15.31 -0.90
C GLY A 210 20.69 -14.43 -1.99
N PHE A 211 19.40 -14.14 -1.88
CA PHE A 211 18.66 -13.25 -2.76
C PHE A 211 17.94 -12.17 -1.94
N LEU A 212 17.63 -11.05 -2.59
CA LEU A 212 16.76 -10.00 -2.04
C LEU A 212 15.65 -9.68 -3.02
N GLU A 213 14.46 -9.47 -2.49
CA GLU A 213 13.36 -8.87 -3.24
C GLU A 213 13.60 -7.36 -3.33
N GLN A 214 13.68 -6.81 -4.54
CA GLN A 214 13.79 -5.36 -4.75
C GLN A 214 12.43 -4.70 -4.58
N SER A 215 12.43 -3.38 -4.41
CA SER A 215 11.19 -2.60 -4.43
C SER A 215 10.39 -2.86 -5.73
N ASN A 216 9.07 -2.91 -5.62
CA ASN A 216 8.18 -2.94 -6.79
C ASN A 216 7.94 -1.54 -7.41
N SER A 217 8.70 -0.54 -6.99
CA SER A 217 8.76 0.81 -7.55
C SER A 217 10.07 1.03 -8.30
N THR A 218 10.07 1.91 -9.29
CA THR A 218 11.29 2.34 -10.00
C THR A 218 11.43 3.84 -9.93
N SER A 219 12.67 4.35 -9.75
CA SER A 219 12.95 5.78 -9.66
C SER A 219 12.40 6.57 -10.86
N LEU A 220 12.54 6.02 -12.08
CA LEU A 220 12.05 6.66 -13.29
C LEU A 220 10.52 6.81 -13.31
N SER A 221 9.81 5.77 -12.88
CA SER A 221 8.35 5.81 -12.77
C SER A 221 7.90 6.83 -11.74
N GLU A 222 8.51 6.82 -10.55
CA GLU A 222 8.11 7.72 -9.47
C GLU A 222 8.48 9.18 -9.76
N MET A 223 9.63 9.46 -10.41
CA MET A 223 9.93 10.81 -10.89
C MET A 223 8.90 11.30 -11.91
N THR A 224 8.45 10.43 -12.83
CA THR A 224 7.41 10.78 -13.79
C THR A 224 6.07 11.05 -13.08
N ASN A 225 5.72 10.23 -12.08
CA ASN A 225 4.53 10.41 -11.26
C ASN A 225 4.60 11.71 -10.45
N LEU A 226 5.77 12.07 -9.93
CA LEU A 226 5.99 13.33 -9.21
C LEU A 226 5.75 14.54 -10.14
N ILE A 227 6.33 14.53 -11.35
CA ILE A 227 6.10 15.60 -12.33
C ILE A 227 4.62 15.71 -12.69
N ARG A 228 3.93 14.59 -12.87
CA ARG A 228 2.48 14.58 -13.14
C ARG A 228 1.69 15.18 -11.98
N SER A 229 2.01 14.80 -10.73
CA SER A 229 1.32 15.31 -9.54
C SER A 229 1.52 16.81 -9.38
N LEU A 230 2.74 17.31 -9.62
CA LEU A 230 3.04 18.75 -9.59
C LEU A 230 2.23 19.51 -10.64
N ARG A 231 2.19 19.03 -11.89
CA ARG A 231 1.38 19.64 -12.95
C ARG A 231 -0.11 19.67 -12.62
N HIS A 232 -0.63 18.60 -12.04
CA HIS A 232 -2.03 18.57 -11.55
C HIS A 232 -2.28 19.58 -10.46
N PHE A 233 -1.34 19.73 -9.53
CA PHE A 233 -1.45 20.74 -8.48
C PHE A 233 -1.44 22.16 -9.04
N GLU A 234 -0.53 22.48 -9.95
CA GLU A 234 -0.46 23.78 -10.64
C GLU A 234 -1.75 24.08 -11.41
N ALA A 235 -2.26 23.11 -12.17
CA ALA A 235 -3.51 23.25 -12.92
C ALA A 235 -4.70 23.54 -11.98
N ASN A 236 -4.80 22.83 -10.87
CA ASN A 236 -5.84 23.04 -9.87
C ASN A 236 -5.74 24.44 -9.25
N GLN A 237 -4.52 24.92 -8.95
CA GLN A 237 -4.32 26.28 -8.45
C GLN A 237 -4.75 27.36 -9.48
N GLN A 238 -4.46 27.13 -10.76
CA GLN A 238 -4.89 28.05 -11.83
C GLN A 238 -6.42 28.13 -11.94
N VAL A 239 -7.11 26.99 -11.83
CA VAL A 239 -8.57 26.94 -11.84
C VAL A 239 -9.15 27.72 -10.67
N ILE A 240 -8.61 27.56 -9.46
CA ILE A 240 -9.06 28.28 -8.27
C ILE A 240 -8.87 29.79 -8.45
N ARG A 241 -7.68 30.24 -8.88
CA ARG A 241 -7.41 31.66 -9.15
C ARG A 241 -8.34 32.25 -10.20
N ALA A 242 -8.59 31.51 -11.29
CA ALA A 242 -9.53 31.95 -12.32
C ALA A 242 -10.96 32.08 -11.79
N HIS A 243 -11.36 31.17 -10.90
CA HIS A 243 -12.66 31.21 -10.23
C HIS A 243 -12.79 32.44 -9.30
N ASP A 244 -11.75 32.70 -8.49
CA ASP A 244 -11.69 33.85 -7.59
C ASP A 244 -11.73 35.19 -8.36
N GLN A 245 -11.01 35.27 -9.49
CA GLN A 245 -11.06 36.45 -10.38
C GLN A 245 -12.46 36.69 -10.97
N ARG A 246 -13.14 35.61 -11.41
CA ARG A 246 -14.51 35.72 -11.93
C ARG A 246 -15.49 36.16 -10.85
N LEU A 247 -15.37 35.64 -9.64
CA LEU A 247 -16.18 36.06 -8.51
C LEU A 247 -15.94 37.53 -8.15
N GLY A 248 -14.67 38.00 -8.14
CA GLY A 248 -14.33 39.40 -7.95
C GLY A 248 -14.95 40.30 -8.99
N GLN A 249 -14.88 39.93 -10.28
CA GLN A 249 -15.52 40.69 -11.37
C GLN A 249 -17.05 40.72 -11.24
N ALA A 250 -17.68 39.62 -10.87
CA ALA A 250 -19.13 39.56 -10.65
C ALA A 250 -19.57 40.48 -9.50
N ILE A 251 -18.82 40.48 -8.41
CA ILE A 251 -19.09 41.37 -7.26
C ILE A 251 -18.94 42.86 -7.68
N GLN A 252 -17.86 43.19 -8.42
CA GLN A 252 -17.68 44.58 -8.92
C GLN A 252 -18.78 44.99 -9.90
N ALA A 253 -19.24 44.11 -10.78
CA ALA A 253 -20.33 44.40 -11.69
C ALA A 253 -21.65 44.70 -10.94
N LEU A 254 -21.92 43.98 -9.84
CA LEU A 254 -23.12 44.20 -9.01
C LEU A 254 -23.03 45.50 -8.19
N THR A 255 -21.82 45.87 -7.74
CA THR A 255 -21.63 47.13 -6.96
C THR A 255 -21.64 48.37 -7.83
N ASN A 256 -21.29 48.29 -9.13
CA ASN A 256 -21.29 49.42 -10.05
C ASN A 256 -22.66 49.67 -10.71
N THR A 257 -23.70 48.91 -10.34
CA THR A 257 -25.05 49.03 -10.94
C THR A 257 -25.99 49.79 -9.99
N GLN A 258 -25.50 50.44 -8.92
CA GLN A 258 -26.17 51.41 -8.07
C GLN A 258 -25.58 52.78 -8.35
#